data_a20ddb2f916c7a3c63725809fbe441eb
#
_entry.id   a20ddb2f916c7a3c63725809fbe441eb
#
_cell.length_a   1.000
_cell.length_b   1.000
_cell.length_c   1.000
_cell.angle_alpha   90.00
_cell.angle_beta   90.00
_cell.angle_gamma   90.00
#
_symmetry.space_group_name_H-M   'P 1'
#
loop_
_entity.id
_entity.type
_entity.pdbx_description
1 polymer ?
#
loop_
_entity_poly.entity_id
_entity_poly.type
_entity_poly.pdbx_seq_one_letter_code
_entity_poly.pdbx_strand_id
1 'polypeptide(L)'
;MKTRPFNILLFLSYSLFINTFSYAFSDDKSEFKIDLHSQYYLETEYDSIEPVNDSIADKKSFLLGKVVYNASDSVSIDPNNKLIHLYNNAKIVHESMEITSGIIVIDYGNNEIYAGRIIDSLGNYTQSPVFKQGQDVIEPDSLKFNMDTKKAIIFNSRTEQAGLKILSEKTKKENDSVYFMNKAKFTTSADLENPEYYFLLRKAKVVPGKKIITGPTNMYIADVPTPIGLPFAYFPLSNKRTSGIIFPSFGEQNSRGYFVQNGGYYLPINDNIDLTLLGDYYTNGSYGFRVENAYIFRYKFRGNLSFRYESLIQSERGFPDYSKSSIYNLRWSHSKDSKSNPNSRFSASVNLGSSKYYQQSINQLNAANYLNNSLSSSISYSKTFTGEPQVNLSLSVTHSQNTNTQVINMTLPSFQTNVSRIFPFAPKSGTKKGFLQNINFQYSVRGENRIQTTDSLFFTKEMFDSAKSGFQHSIPLSTNFKLFKYLSFSTSANYNATMVFNTIERSFDIENQEVLTIDNKGYDAFNTYNFS
;
A
#
# COMPACT_ATOMS: atom_id res chain seq x y z
N MET A 1 -16.22 -23.80 47.94
CA MET A 1 -16.44 -23.41 46.53
C MET A 1 -16.93 -21.97 46.50
N LYS A 2 -16.01 -21.00 46.32
CA LYS A 2 -16.34 -19.58 46.13
C LYS A 2 -15.92 -19.23 44.72
N THR A 3 -16.85 -19.11 43.81
CA THR A 3 -16.68 -18.64 42.43
C THR A 3 -16.31 -17.17 42.48
N ARG A 4 -15.13 -16.84 41.93
CA ARG A 4 -14.56 -15.49 41.93
C ARG A 4 -15.33 -14.59 40.96
N PRO A 5 -15.82 -13.41 41.37
CA PRO A 5 -16.49 -12.45 40.49
C PRO A 5 -15.55 -11.77 39.47
N PHE A 6 -14.25 -12.04 39.54
CA PHE A 6 -13.20 -11.40 38.73
C PHE A 6 -13.25 -11.77 37.24
N ASN A 7 -13.71 -13.00 36.92
CA ASN A 7 -13.79 -13.43 35.52
C ASN A 7 -14.96 -12.80 34.74
N ILE A 8 -15.97 -12.31 35.42
CA ILE A 8 -17.16 -11.72 34.81
C ILE A 8 -16.88 -10.28 34.36
N LEU A 9 -16.07 -9.52 35.12
CA LEU A 9 -15.74 -8.13 34.75
C LEU A 9 -14.72 -8.07 33.59
N LEU A 10 -13.78 -9.02 33.54
CA LEU A 10 -12.84 -9.13 32.39
C LEU A 10 -13.57 -9.59 31.12
N PHE A 11 -14.55 -10.48 31.26
CA PHE A 11 -15.37 -10.94 30.15
C PHE A 11 -16.33 -9.85 29.65
N LEU A 12 -16.88 -9.02 30.54
CA LEU A 12 -17.69 -7.87 30.20
C LEU A 12 -16.86 -6.74 29.53
N SER A 13 -15.62 -6.51 29.97
CA SER A 13 -14.73 -5.56 29.30
C SER A 13 -14.29 -6.08 27.94
N TYR A 14 -14.04 -7.38 27.80
CA TYR A 14 -13.67 -8.02 26.53
C TYR A 14 -14.86 -8.07 25.57
N SER A 15 -16.06 -8.36 26.05
CA SER A 15 -17.29 -8.35 25.25
C SER A 15 -17.73 -6.94 24.87
N LEU A 16 -17.53 -5.93 25.74
CA LEU A 16 -17.76 -4.52 25.40
C LEU A 16 -16.73 -4.01 24.38
N PHE A 17 -15.48 -4.47 24.47
CA PHE A 17 -14.44 -4.07 23.52
C PHE A 17 -14.68 -4.69 22.12
N ILE A 18 -15.09 -5.96 22.05
CA ILE A 18 -15.44 -6.62 20.80
C ILE A 18 -16.74 -6.03 20.21
N ASN A 19 -17.76 -5.76 21.04
CA ASN A 19 -19.00 -5.15 20.56
C ASN A 19 -18.83 -3.68 20.13
N THR A 20 -18.00 -2.89 20.82
CA THR A 20 -17.70 -1.51 20.38
C THR A 20 -16.83 -1.50 19.14
N PHE A 21 -15.92 -2.47 18.96
CA PHE A 21 -15.16 -2.63 17.73
C PHE A 21 -16.05 -3.10 16.56
N SER A 22 -16.98 -4.02 16.78
CA SER A 22 -18.01 -4.41 15.81
C SER A 22 -18.95 -3.26 15.45
N TYR A 23 -19.41 -2.46 16.44
CA TYR A 23 -20.29 -1.32 16.17
C TYR A 23 -19.58 -0.16 15.46
N ALA A 24 -18.28 0.02 15.65
CA ALA A 24 -17.51 1.02 14.90
C ALA A 24 -17.40 0.68 13.40
N PHE A 25 -17.59 -0.59 13.05
CA PHE A 25 -17.56 -1.09 11.66
C PHE A 25 -18.94 -1.40 11.06
N SER A 26 -20.03 -1.38 11.87
CA SER A 26 -21.35 -1.86 11.44
C SER A 26 -22.42 -0.80 11.21
N ASP A 27 -22.05 0.48 11.08
CA ASP A 27 -23.03 1.56 10.76
C ASP A 27 -23.37 1.67 9.26
N ASP A 28 -23.13 0.61 8.49
CA ASP A 28 -23.62 0.54 7.10
C ASP A 28 -24.22 -0.85 6.86
N LYS A 29 -25.51 -0.98 7.12
CA LYS A 29 -26.34 -2.09 6.63
C LYS A 29 -26.54 -1.93 5.12
N SER A 30 -25.48 -2.07 4.33
CA SER A 30 -25.60 -2.56 2.98
C SER A 30 -25.27 -4.05 3.03
N GLU A 31 -26.28 -4.87 2.81
CA GLU A 31 -26.15 -6.31 2.64
C GLU A 31 -25.08 -6.60 1.60
N PHE A 32 -23.92 -7.09 2.07
CA PHE A 32 -22.94 -7.72 1.21
C PHE A 32 -23.44 -9.14 0.89
N LYS A 33 -24.36 -9.25 -0.06
CA LYS A 33 -24.62 -10.50 -0.74
C LYS A 33 -23.40 -10.81 -1.59
N ILE A 34 -22.57 -11.73 -1.14
CA ILE A 34 -21.60 -12.42 -1.99
C ILE A 34 -22.45 -13.34 -2.88
N ASP A 35 -22.73 -12.87 -4.07
CA ASP A 35 -23.32 -13.70 -5.12
C ASP A 35 -22.21 -14.60 -5.67
N LEU A 36 -22.13 -15.82 -5.11
CA LEU A 36 -21.22 -16.89 -5.50
C LEU A 36 -21.76 -17.65 -6.73
N HIS A 37 -22.40 -16.94 -7.65
CA HIS A 37 -22.87 -17.50 -8.93
C HIS A 37 -22.47 -16.59 -10.10
N SER A 38 -21.16 -16.41 -10.32
CA SER A 38 -20.69 -16.13 -11.66
C SER A 38 -20.38 -17.47 -12.33
N GLN A 39 -21.41 -18.08 -12.88
CA GLN A 39 -21.24 -19.07 -13.93
C GLN A 39 -20.47 -18.40 -15.06
N TYR A 40 -19.26 -18.89 -15.31
CA TYR A 40 -18.58 -18.68 -16.57
C TYR A 40 -19.42 -19.34 -17.66
N TYR A 41 -20.24 -18.57 -18.34
CA TYR A 41 -20.72 -18.97 -19.66
C TYR A 41 -19.53 -18.86 -20.61
N LEU A 42 -18.97 -19.98 -20.96
CA LEU A 42 -18.24 -20.17 -22.22
C LEU A 42 -19.30 -20.02 -23.32
N GLU A 43 -19.47 -18.83 -23.85
CA GLU A 43 -20.09 -18.66 -25.16
C GLU A 43 -19.13 -19.29 -26.20
N THR A 44 -19.37 -20.53 -26.52
CA THR A 44 -18.94 -21.10 -27.78
C THR A 44 -19.87 -20.52 -28.83
N GLU A 45 -19.43 -19.45 -29.51
CA GLU A 45 -20.02 -19.10 -30.80
C GLU A 45 -19.78 -20.28 -31.75
N TYR A 46 -20.83 -21.06 -31.94
CA TYR A 46 -20.94 -21.93 -33.08
C TYR A 46 -21.22 -21.02 -34.29
N ASP A 47 -20.14 -20.74 -35.03
CA ASP A 47 -20.24 -20.16 -36.36
C ASP A 47 -20.98 -21.14 -37.25
N SER A 48 -22.21 -20.81 -37.59
CA SER A 48 -23.01 -21.53 -38.60
C SER A 48 -22.33 -21.34 -39.95
N ILE A 49 -21.78 -22.43 -40.48
CA ILE A 49 -21.25 -22.52 -41.84
C ILE A 49 -22.43 -22.34 -42.80
N GLU A 50 -22.61 -21.12 -43.31
CA GLU A 50 -23.43 -20.93 -44.51
C GLU A 50 -22.66 -21.48 -45.76
N PRO A 51 -23.34 -22.10 -46.72
CA PRO A 51 -22.69 -22.67 -47.89
C PRO A 51 -22.10 -21.57 -48.77
N VAL A 52 -20.79 -21.66 -48.99
CA VAL A 52 -20.05 -20.81 -49.91
C VAL A 52 -20.62 -20.97 -51.32
N ASN A 53 -21.36 -19.98 -51.75
CA ASN A 53 -21.68 -19.82 -53.14
C ASN A 53 -20.44 -19.28 -53.86
N ASP A 54 -19.84 -20.15 -54.67
CA ASP A 54 -18.67 -19.87 -55.49
C ASP A 54 -19.08 -18.89 -56.62
N SER A 55 -19.15 -17.59 -56.32
CA SER A 55 -19.21 -16.52 -57.32
C SER A 55 -17.84 -15.86 -57.34
N ILE A 56 -17.17 -16.00 -58.50
CA ILE A 56 -15.96 -15.31 -58.88
C ILE A 56 -16.19 -13.79 -58.66
N ALA A 57 -15.82 -13.32 -57.48
CA ALA A 57 -15.87 -11.91 -57.18
C ALA A 57 -14.63 -11.24 -57.81
N ASP A 58 -14.88 -10.40 -58.79
CA ASP A 58 -13.94 -9.43 -59.36
C ASP A 58 -13.08 -8.84 -58.21
N LYS A 59 -11.75 -8.97 -58.32
CA LYS A 59 -10.78 -8.26 -57.52
C LYS A 59 -11.02 -6.76 -57.70
N LYS A 60 -11.85 -6.17 -56.86
CA LYS A 60 -11.87 -4.73 -56.65
C LYS A 60 -10.55 -4.30 -56.03
N SER A 61 -9.56 -4.06 -56.86
CA SER A 61 -8.35 -3.33 -56.55
C SER A 61 -8.70 -1.84 -56.35
N PHE A 62 -9.15 -1.51 -55.13
CA PHE A 62 -9.23 -0.08 -54.73
C PHE A 62 -8.74 0.03 -53.29
N LEU A 63 -7.64 0.78 -53.12
CA LEU A 63 -7.22 1.31 -51.83
C LEU A 63 -8.43 1.91 -51.11
N LEU A 64 -8.93 1.26 -50.07
CA LEU A 64 -9.97 1.80 -49.21
C LEU A 64 -9.33 2.91 -48.35
N GLY A 65 -9.31 4.15 -48.86
CA GLY A 65 -8.79 5.33 -48.19
C GLY A 65 -7.80 6.15 -49.03
N LYS A 66 -7.73 7.44 -48.77
CA LYS A 66 -6.79 8.38 -49.43
C LYS A 66 -5.37 8.14 -48.88
N VAL A 67 -4.45 7.74 -49.73
CA VAL A 67 -3.02 7.66 -49.39
C VAL A 67 -2.37 9.00 -49.76
N VAL A 68 -1.75 9.67 -48.80
CA VAL A 68 -1.00 10.92 -49.01
C VAL A 68 0.48 10.58 -48.83
N TYR A 69 1.29 10.91 -49.83
CA TYR A 69 2.73 10.70 -49.80
C TYR A 69 3.51 11.95 -50.20
N ASN A 70 4.71 12.09 -49.68
CA ASN A 70 5.63 13.18 -49.96
C ASN A 70 7.09 12.70 -49.82
N ALA A 71 8.02 13.33 -50.51
CA ALA A 71 9.45 13.13 -50.35
C ALA A 71 10.19 14.45 -50.62
N SER A 72 11.37 14.65 -50.02
CA SER A 72 12.12 15.91 -50.16
C SER A 72 12.98 15.96 -51.41
N ASP A 73 13.41 14.83 -51.95
CA ASP A 73 14.31 14.77 -53.09
C ASP A 73 13.60 14.33 -54.38
N SER A 74 13.11 13.09 -54.44
CA SER A 74 12.48 12.59 -55.63
C SER A 74 11.27 11.69 -55.36
N VAL A 75 10.29 11.75 -56.28
CA VAL A 75 9.16 10.85 -56.40
C VAL A 75 9.20 10.26 -57.81
N SER A 76 9.49 8.94 -57.90
CA SER A 76 9.53 8.22 -59.17
C SER A 76 8.38 7.23 -59.25
N ILE A 77 7.65 7.23 -60.36
CA ILE A 77 6.52 6.32 -60.62
C ILE A 77 6.93 5.38 -61.73
N ASP A 78 6.89 4.08 -61.49
CA ASP A 78 7.09 3.05 -62.50
C ASP A 78 5.74 2.32 -62.76
N PRO A 79 5.03 2.70 -63.84
CA PRO A 79 3.73 2.11 -64.16
C PRO A 79 3.82 0.61 -64.57
N ASN A 80 4.96 0.20 -65.15
CA ASN A 80 5.13 -1.17 -65.62
C ASN A 80 5.24 -2.18 -64.46
N ASN A 81 6.00 -1.80 -63.45
CA ASN A 81 6.19 -2.63 -62.24
C ASN A 81 5.20 -2.25 -61.13
N LYS A 82 4.34 -1.24 -61.35
CA LYS A 82 3.35 -0.76 -60.37
C LYS A 82 4.00 -0.26 -59.07
N LEU A 83 5.14 0.42 -59.15
CA LEU A 83 5.89 0.91 -58.02
C LEU A 83 5.94 2.44 -57.96
N ILE A 84 5.90 3.00 -56.78
CA ILE A 84 6.18 4.39 -56.48
C ILE A 84 7.35 4.44 -55.51
N HIS A 85 8.43 5.10 -55.92
CA HIS A 85 9.62 5.29 -55.09
C HIS A 85 9.64 6.70 -54.54
N LEU A 86 9.77 6.83 -53.23
CA LEU A 86 9.92 8.11 -52.52
C LEU A 86 11.31 8.11 -51.90
N TYR A 87 12.10 9.12 -52.17
CA TYR A 87 13.49 9.19 -51.70
C TYR A 87 13.77 10.47 -50.94
N ASN A 88 14.48 10.35 -49.83
CA ASN A 88 14.89 11.41 -48.88
C ASN A 88 13.70 12.05 -48.13
N ASN A 89 13.68 11.90 -46.81
CA ASN A 89 12.58 12.33 -45.94
C ASN A 89 11.21 11.92 -46.47
N ALA A 90 11.12 10.73 -46.97
CA ALA A 90 9.90 10.17 -47.50
C ALA A 90 8.85 9.99 -46.38
N LYS A 91 7.62 10.39 -46.70
CA LYS A 91 6.49 10.30 -45.75
C LYS A 91 5.27 9.74 -46.48
N ILE A 92 4.58 8.83 -45.78
CA ILE A 92 3.28 8.30 -46.22
C ILE A 92 2.29 8.36 -45.08
N VAL A 93 1.08 8.77 -45.35
CA VAL A 93 -0.04 8.77 -44.38
C VAL A 93 -1.23 8.05 -44.98
N HIS A 94 -1.74 7.07 -44.26
CA HIS A 94 -2.92 6.32 -44.63
C HIS A 94 -3.77 6.04 -43.39
N GLU A 95 -5.00 6.54 -43.37
CA GLU A 95 -5.89 6.49 -42.19
C GLU A 95 -5.20 7.03 -40.91
N SER A 96 -5.04 6.18 -39.90
CA SER A 96 -4.36 6.50 -38.61
C SER A 96 -2.86 6.16 -38.60
N MET A 97 -2.32 5.68 -39.73
CA MET A 97 -0.93 5.25 -39.87
C MET A 97 -0.10 6.34 -40.54
N GLU A 98 1.08 6.60 -40.00
CA GLU A 98 2.10 7.45 -40.57
C GLU A 98 3.43 6.71 -40.62
N ILE A 99 4.10 6.69 -41.76
CA ILE A 99 5.46 6.18 -41.92
C ILE A 99 6.34 7.28 -42.47
N THR A 100 7.45 7.58 -41.79
CA THR A 100 8.51 8.46 -42.30
C THR A 100 9.79 7.64 -42.41
N SER A 101 10.58 7.87 -43.49
CA SER A 101 11.78 7.06 -43.73
C SER A 101 12.70 7.74 -44.75
N GLY A 102 13.94 7.27 -44.88
CA GLY A 102 14.84 7.68 -45.93
C GLY A 102 14.38 7.24 -47.30
N ILE A 103 13.87 6.01 -47.44
CA ILE A 103 13.27 5.50 -48.68
C ILE A 103 11.95 4.82 -48.36
N ILE A 104 10.93 5.09 -49.17
CA ILE A 104 9.66 4.37 -49.16
C ILE A 104 9.35 3.91 -50.58
N VAL A 105 9.02 2.62 -50.72
CA VAL A 105 8.57 2.02 -51.98
C VAL A 105 7.15 1.53 -51.76
N ILE A 106 6.22 2.03 -52.55
CA ILE A 106 4.81 1.65 -52.55
C ILE A 106 4.58 0.75 -53.77
N ASP A 107 4.25 -0.50 -53.53
CA ASP A 107 3.78 -1.44 -54.54
C ASP A 107 2.24 -1.41 -54.54
N TYR A 108 1.69 -0.65 -55.50
CA TYR A 108 0.24 -0.53 -55.60
C TYR A 108 -0.42 -1.71 -56.35
N GLY A 109 0.39 -2.63 -56.89
CA GLY A 109 -0.10 -3.87 -57.46
C GLY A 109 -0.40 -4.92 -56.37
N ASN A 110 0.38 -4.96 -55.30
CA ASN A 110 0.24 -5.88 -54.16
C ASN A 110 -0.25 -5.19 -52.91
N ASN A 111 -0.50 -3.87 -52.94
CA ASN A 111 -0.87 -3.03 -51.80
C ASN A 111 0.13 -3.11 -50.62
N GLU A 112 1.43 -3.12 -50.96
CA GLU A 112 2.51 -3.23 -49.98
C GLU A 112 3.37 -1.96 -49.93
N ILE A 113 3.83 -1.62 -48.75
CA ILE A 113 4.76 -0.51 -48.48
C ILE A 113 6.03 -1.09 -47.89
N TYR A 114 7.16 -0.79 -48.49
CA TYR A 114 8.48 -0.99 -47.91
C TYR A 114 9.03 0.36 -47.45
N ALA A 115 9.61 0.42 -46.25
CA ALA A 115 10.34 1.59 -45.77
C ALA A 115 11.71 1.14 -45.21
N GLY A 116 12.75 1.91 -45.50
CA GLY A 116 14.12 1.60 -45.15
C GLY A 116 15.00 2.84 -44.97
N ARG A 117 16.17 2.64 -44.39
CA ARG A 117 17.21 3.66 -44.22
C ARG A 117 17.89 3.99 -45.53
N ILE A 118 18.46 5.17 -45.63
CA ILE A 118 19.38 5.55 -46.71
C ILE A 118 20.80 5.67 -46.16
N ILE A 119 21.76 5.60 -47.07
CA ILE A 119 23.18 5.76 -46.76
C ILE A 119 23.59 7.19 -47.15
N ASP A 120 24.22 7.91 -46.22
CA ASP A 120 24.76 9.23 -46.45
C ASP A 120 26.09 9.20 -47.26
N SER A 121 26.61 10.39 -47.59
CA SER A 121 27.87 10.50 -48.32
C SER A 121 29.10 9.98 -47.55
N LEU A 122 28.97 9.74 -46.24
CA LEU A 122 30.04 9.20 -45.37
C LEU A 122 29.91 7.69 -45.19
N GLY A 123 28.90 7.06 -45.78
CA GLY A 123 28.63 5.62 -45.64
C GLY A 123 27.81 5.21 -44.42
N ASN A 124 27.27 6.16 -43.64
CA ASN A 124 26.46 5.88 -42.49
C ASN A 124 24.99 5.72 -42.83
N TYR A 125 24.29 4.82 -42.13
CA TYR A 125 22.84 4.70 -42.25
C TYR A 125 22.15 5.89 -41.57
N THR A 126 21.29 6.58 -42.30
CA THR A 126 20.51 7.72 -41.80
C THR A 126 19.04 7.56 -42.14
N GLN A 127 18.20 8.42 -41.55
CA GLN A 127 16.76 8.48 -41.77
C GLN A 127 16.08 7.13 -41.57
N SER A 128 16.30 6.52 -40.37
CA SER A 128 15.61 5.30 -40.00
C SER A 128 14.09 5.47 -40.10
N PRO A 129 13.37 4.42 -40.53
CA PRO A 129 11.92 4.46 -40.57
C PRO A 129 11.33 4.76 -39.18
N VAL A 130 10.27 5.53 -39.15
CA VAL A 130 9.43 5.71 -37.96
C VAL A 130 8.00 5.36 -38.33
N PHE A 131 7.47 4.33 -37.74
CA PHE A 131 6.10 3.88 -37.90
C PHE A 131 5.27 4.35 -36.72
N LYS A 132 4.23 5.13 -36.97
CA LYS A 132 3.29 5.64 -35.97
C LYS A 132 1.89 5.15 -36.25
N GLN A 133 1.20 4.65 -35.23
CA GLN A 133 -0.20 4.29 -35.30
C GLN A 133 -0.89 4.57 -33.96
N GLY A 134 -1.74 5.60 -33.92
CA GLY A 134 -2.30 6.09 -32.68
C GLY A 134 -1.22 6.60 -31.71
N GLN A 135 -1.08 5.96 -30.56
CA GLN A 135 -0.03 6.29 -29.58
C GLN A 135 1.23 5.41 -29.72
N ASP A 136 1.18 4.38 -30.53
CA ASP A 136 2.30 3.47 -30.72
C ASP A 136 3.32 4.07 -31.70
N VAL A 137 4.58 4.13 -31.27
CA VAL A 137 5.72 4.54 -32.08
C VAL A 137 6.73 3.40 -32.11
N ILE A 138 7.12 3.02 -33.32
CA ILE A 138 8.12 1.96 -33.56
C ILE A 138 9.17 2.53 -34.51
N GLU A 139 10.45 2.40 -34.11
CA GLU A 139 11.61 2.82 -34.90
C GLU A 139 12.38 1.59 -35.39
N PRO A 140 12.14 1.08 -36.58
CA PRO A 140 12.84 -0.06 -37.14
C PRO A 140 14.03 0.37 -38.03
N ASP A 141 14.85 -0.62 -38.39
CA ASP A 141 15.80 -0.45 -39.48
C ASP A 141 15.16 -0.54 -40.86
N SER A 142 14.12 -1.42 -40.97
CA SER A 142 13.26 -1.53 -42.14
C SER A 142 11.94 -2.17 -41.79
N LEU A 143 10.94 -1.93 -42.58
CA LEU A 143 9.63 -2.54 -42.46
C LEU A 143 8.98 -2.85 -43.81
N LYS A 144 8.13 -3.86 -43.85
CA LYS A 144 7.24 -4.18 -44.95
C LYS A 144 5.82 -4.27 -44.39
N PHE A 145 4.91 -3.44 -44.89
CA PHE A 145 3.53 -3.35 -44.43
C PHE A 145 2.58 -3.63 -45.61
N ASN A 146 1.57 -4.45 -45.39
CA ASN A 146 0.53 -4.71 -46.36
C ASN A 146 -0.75 -3.94 -45.95
N MET A 147 -1.23 -3.08 -46.82
CA MET A 147 -2.35 -2.16 -46.53
C MET A 147 -3.70 -2.86 -46.46
N ASP A 148 -3.90 -3.96 -47.20
CA ASP A 148 -5.15 -4.73 -47.18
C ASP A 148 -5.32 -5.53 -45.91
N THR A 149 -4.27 -6.27 -45.53
CA THR A 149 -4.29 -7.18 -44.38
C THR A 149 -3.91 -6.47 -43.09
N LYS A 150 -3.41 -5.23 -43.16
CA LYS A 150 -2.86 -4.44 -42.03
C LYS A 150 -1.73 -5.18 -41.28
N LYS A 151 -1.10 -6.16 -41.90
CA LYS A 151 0.03 -6.92 -41.35
C LYS A 151 1.36 -6.27 -41.72
N ALA A 152 2.35 -6.37 -40.83
CA ALA A 152 3.70 -5.92 -41.11
C ALA A 152 4.75 -6.91 -40.61
N ILE A 153 5.90 -6.88 -41.28
CA ILE A 153 7.15 -7.47 -40.80
C ILE A 153 8.14 -6.32 -40.60
N ILE A 154 8.68 -6.23 -39.42
CA ILE A 154 9.49 -5.11 -38.95
C ILE A 154 10.82 -5.68 -38.44
N PHE A 155 11.93 -5.12 -38.89
CA PHE A 155 13.27 -5.60 -38.52
C PHE A 155 13.97 -4.61 -37.61
N ASN A 156 14.66 -5.11 -36.57
CA ASN A 156 15.39 -4.35 -35.56
C ASN A 156 14.54 -3.21 -34.99
N SER A 157 13.34 -3.59 -34.54
CA SER A 157 12.37 -2.61 -34.02
C SER A 157 12.73 -2.13 -32.63
N ARG A 158 12.71 -0.83 -32.43
CA ARG A 158 12.85 -0.12 -31.15
C ARG A 158 11.52 0.49 -30.78
N THR A 159 11.06 0.25 -29.57
CA THR A 159 9.79 0.82 -29.06
C THR A 159 9.83 0.95 -27.54
N GLU A 160 9.05 1.87 -27.01
CA GLU A 160 8.86 2.04 -25.58
C GLU A 160 7.38 1.85 -25.23
N GLN A 161 7.12 1.05 -24.22
CA GLN A 161 5.78 0.75 -23.73
C GLN A 161 5.75 0.79 -22.20
N ALA A 162 5.01 1.72 -21.62
CA ALA A 162 4.88 1.87 -20.16
C ALA A 162 6.22 1.96 -19.40
N GLY A 163 7.22 2.65 -19.96
CA GLY A 163 8.56 2.78 -19.39
C GLY A 163 9.49 1.58 -19.62
N LEU A 164 9.00 0.52 -20.31
CA LEU A 164 9.81 -0.60 -20.76
C LEU A 164 10.30 -0.33 -22.18
N LYS A 165 11.61 -0.35 -22.37
CA LYS A 165 12.26 -0.24 -23.67
C LYS A 165 12.44 -1.63 -24.27
N ILE A 166 12.06 -1.79 -25.53
CA ILE A 166 12.04 -3.05 -26.24
C ILE A 166 12.84 -2.92 -27.53
N LEU A 167 13.84 -3.76 -27.71
CA LEU A 167 14.58 -3.96 -28.94
C LEU A 167 14.34 -5.37 -29.44
N SER A 168 13.74 -5.55 -30.64
CA SER A 168 13.45 -6.87 -31.20
C SER A 168 14.10 -7.04 -32.57
N GLU A 169 14.79 -8.18 -32.80
CA GLU A 169 15.38 -8.49 -34.11
C GLU A 169 14.28 -8.55 -35.21
N LYS A 170 13.14 -9.16 -34.90
CA LYS A 170 12.04 -9.28 -35.84
C LYS A 170 10.70 -9.18 -35.14
N THR A 171 9.88 -8.26 -35.58
CA THR A 171 8.51 -8.04 -35.09
C THR A 171 7.52 -8.27 -36.23
N LYS A 172 6.51 -9.11 -35.99
CA LYS A 172 5.36 -9.30 -36.87
C LYS A 172 4.16 -8.60 -36.26
N LYS A 173 3.63 -7.60 -36.96
CA LYS A 173 2.31 -7.04 -36.65
C LYS A 173 1.26 -7.93 -37.28
N GLU A 174 0.41 -8.55 -36.49
CA GLU A 174 -0.66 -9.42 -36.98
C GLU A 174 -1.94 -8.66 -37.28
N ASN A 175 -2.24 -7.67 -36.44
CA ASN A 175 -3.35 -6.72 -36.56
C ASN A 175 -3.05 -5.47 -35.73
N ASP A 176 -4.01 -4.56 -35.63
CA ASP A 176 -3.84 -3.29 -34.89
C ASP A 176 -3.67 -3.47 -33.37
N SER A 177 -3.92 -4.65 -32.84
CA SER A 177 -3.89 -4.93 -31.41
C SER A 177 -2.85 -5.97 -30.99
N VAL A 178 -2.16 -6.65 -31.92
CA VAL A 178 -1.28 -7.77 -31.58
C VAL A 178 0.00 -7.75 -32.40
N TYR A 179 1.13 -7.78 -31.67
CA TYR A 179 2.48 -7.92 -32.23
C TYR A 179 3.13 -9.19 -31.70
N PHE A 180 3.83 -9.92 -32.57
CA PHE A 180 4.69 -11.03 -32.19
C PHE A 180 6.14 -10.64 -32.39
N MET A 181 6.95 -10.81 -31.36
CA MET A 181 8.37 -10.46 -31.38
C MET A 181 9.23 -11.72 -31.26
N ASN A 182 10.33 -11.73 -31.95
CA ASN A 182 11.33 -12.79 -31.91
C ASN A 182 12.67 -12.19 -31.47
N LYS A 183 13.32 -12.80 -30.48
CA LYS A 183 14.57 -12.35 -29.87
C LYS A 183 14.51 -10.89 -29.44
N ALA A 184 13.62 -10.57 -28.52
CA ALA A 184 13.44 -9.24 -28.00
C ALA A 184 14.23 -9.04 -26.70
N LYS A 185 14.99 -7.95 -26.60
CA LYS A 185 15.61 -7.47 -25.36
C LYS A 185 14.66 -6.50 -24.68
N PHE A 186 14.33 -6.75 -23.40
CA PHE A 186 13.49 -5.89 -22.57
C PHE A 186 14.33 -5.29 -21.46
N THR A 187 14.35 -3.99 -21.35
CA THR A 187 15.13 -3.27 -20.34
C THR A 187 14.44 -2.00 -19.89
N THR A 188 14.84 -1.49 -18.73
CA THR A 188 14.54 -0.12 -18.27
C THR A 188 15.80 0.76 -18.30
N SER A 189 16.94 0.23 -18.80
CA SER A 189 18.16 1.01 -18.96
C SER A 189 17.94 2.23 -19.87
N ALA A 190 18.71 3.29 -19.65
CA ALA A 190 18.69 4.49 -20.49
C ALA A 190 19.22 4.17 -21.92
N ASP A 191 20.25 3.36 -22.01
CA ASP A 191 20.82 2.89 -23.28
C ASP A 191 20.11 1.60 -23.72
N LEU A 192 19.45 1.66 -24.87
CA LEU A 192 18.73 0.52 -25.44
C LEU A 192 19.63 -0.39 -26.27
N GLU A 193 20.70 0.14 -26.85
CA GLU A 193 21.61 -0.65 -27.69
C GLU A 193 22.59 -1.47 -26.85
N ASN A 194 23.14 -0.87 -25.77
CA ASN A 194 24.03 -1.51 -24.83
C ASN A 194 23.49 -1.43 -23.39
N PRO A 195 22.36 -2.10 -23.12
CA PRO A 195 21.76 -2.00 -21.80
C PRO A 195 22.60 -2.72 -20.74
N GLU A 196 22.73 -2.12 -19.55
CA GLU A 196 23.43 -2.71 -18.40
C GLU A 196 22.85 -4.07 -18.01
N TYR A 197 21.53 -4.23 -18.19
CA TYR A 197 20.81 -5.47 -17.98
C TYR A 197 19.58 -5.55 -18.88
N TYR A 198 19.20 -6.76 -19.26
CA TYR A 198 17.99 -6.99 -20.04
C TYR A 198 17.45 -8.41 -19.84
N PHE A 199 16.18 -8.59 -20.11
CA PHE A 199 15.56 -9.90 -20.29
C PHE A 199 15.52 -10.25 -21.78
N LEU A 200 16.17 -11.35 -22.13
CA LEU A 200 16.11 -11.88 -23.49
C LEU A 200 14.88 -12.77 -23.64
N LEU A 201 13.92 -12.32 -24.45
CA LEU A 201 12.70 -13.03 -24.77
C LEU A 201 12.86 -13.69 -26.14
N ARG A 202 12.86 -15.01 -26.16
CA ARG A 202 12.97 -15.74 -27.44
C ARG A 202 11.75 -15.53 -28.33
N LYS A 203 10.55 -15.53 -27.73
CA LYS A 203 9.27 -15.23 -28.39
C LYS A 203 8.39 -14.43 -27.42
N ALA A 204 7.77 -13.38 -27.91
CA ALA A 204 6.83 -12.59 -27.13
C ALA A 204 5.60 -12.22 -27.96
N LYS A 205 4.44 -12.19 -27.31
CA LYS A 205 3.20 -11.62 -27.82
C LYS A 205 2.92 -10.33 -27.07
N VAL A 206 2.89 -9.23 -27.77
CA VAL A 206 2.61 -7.90 -27.22
C VAL A 206 1.20 -7.48 -27.62
N VAL A 207 0.41 -7.08 -26.64
CA VAL A 207 -0.89 -6.42 -26.81
C VAL A 207 -0.72 -5.01 -26.25
N PRO A 208 -0.51 -3.98 -27.10
CA PRO A 208 -0.21 -2.62 -26.65
C PRO A 208 -1.22 -2.10 -25.64
N GLY A 209 -0.74 -1.38 -24.63
CA GLY A 209 -1.56 -0.85 -23.54
C GLY A 209 -2.24 -1.88 -22.64
N LYS A 210 -2.03 -3.18 -22.86
CA LYS A 210 -2.62 -4.26 -22.04
C LYS A 210 -1.58 -5.18 -21.43
N LYS A 211 -0.81 -5.92 -22.22
CA LYS A 211 0.07 -6.96 -21.70
C LYS A 211 1.13 -7.42 -22.69
N ILE A 212 2.22 -7.98 -22.15
CA ILE A 212 3.21 -8.77 -22.87
C ILE A 212 3.23 -10.18 -22.29
N ILE A 213 3.11 -11.18 -23.13
CA ILE A 213 3.22 -12.59 -22.76
C ILE A 213 4.45 -13.16 -23.45
N THR A 214 5.34 -13.80 -22.69
CA THR A 214 6.58 -14.34 -23.24
C THR A 214 6.66 -15.85 -23.06
N GLY A 215 7.38 -16.52 -23.96
CA GLY A 215 7.91 -17.86 -23.72
C GLY A 215 9.13 -17.81 -22.78
N PRO A 216 10.02 -18.81 -22.86
CA PRO A 216 11.22 -18.86 -22.04
C PRO A 216 12.05 -17.57 -22.15
N THR A 217 12.42 -17.02 -21.02
CA THR A 217 13.16 -15.79 -20.92
C THR A 217 14.27 -15.91 -19.89
N ASN A 218 15.43 -15.33 -20.19
CA ASN A 218 16.59 -15.32 -19.31
C ASN A 218 17.03 -13.87 -19.08
N MET A 219 17.50 -13.58 -17.87
CA MET A 219 18.10 -12.29 -17.53
C MET A 219 19.57 -12.28 -17.89
N TYR A 220 20.03 -11.18 -18.47
CA TYR A 220 21.43 -10.88 -18.77
C TYR A 220 21.84 -9.63 -18.04
N ILE A 221 23.09 -9.61 -17.55
CA ILE A 221 23.75 -8.43 -16.97
C ILE A 221 25.08 -8.26 -17.70
N ALA A 222 25.30 -7.10 -18.31
CA ALA A 222 26.46 -6.83 -19.16
C ALA A 222 26.74 -7.96 -20.18
N ASP A 223 25.67 -8.40 -20.88
CA ASP A 223 25.64 -9.50 -21.84
C ASP A 223 26.02 -10.90 -21.30
N VAL A 224 26.23 -11.03 -19.97
CA VAL A 224 26.46 -12.32 -19.32
C VAL A 224 25.13 -12.94 -18.87
N PRO A 225 24.80 -14.19 -19.26
CA PRO A 225 23.59 -14.84 -18.82
C PRO A 225 23.63 -15.13 -17.31
N THR A 226 22.58 -14.74 -16.61
CA THR A 226 22.40 -15.07 -15.19
C THR A 226 21.63 -16.39 -15.04
N PRO A 227 21.67 -17.05 -13.86
CA PRO A 227 20.84 -18.24 -13.59
C PRO A 227 19.35 -17.90 -13.45
N ILE A 228 18.97 -16.63 -13.61
CA ILE A 228 17.58 -16.21 -13.53
C ILE A 228 16.91 -16.43 -14.88
N GLY A 229 16.14 -17.50 -14.96
CA GLY A 229 15.32 -17.84 -16.12
C GLY A 229 13.90 -18.18 -15.72
N LEU A 230 12.94 -17.75 -16.53
CA LEU A 230 11.54 -18.07 -16.36
C LEU A 230 11.06 -18.88 -17.57
N PRO A 231 10.30 -19.97 -17.40
CA PRO A 231 9.74 -20.75 -18.51
C PRO A 231 8.72 -19.93 -19.32
N PHE A 232 8.07 -18.97 -18.67
CA PHE A 232 7.20 -17.95 -19.27
C PHE A 232 7.14 -16.74 -18.34
N ALA A 233 6.83 -15.57 -18.91
CA ALA A 233 6.61 -14.36 -18.13
C ALA A 233 5.41 -13.56 -18.67
N TYR A 234 4.78 -12.82 -17.78
CA TYR A 234 3.67 -11.93 -18.05
C TYR A 234 4.00 -10.53 -17.53
N PHE A 235 4.03 -9.55 -18.43
CA PHE A 235 4.26 -8.14 -18.09
C PHE A 235 2.99 -7.34 -18.39
N PRO A 236 2.33 -6.78 -17.37
CA PRO A 236 1.20 -5.89 -17.60
C PRO A 236 1.68 -4.53 -18.16
N LEU A 237 1.03 -4.04 -19.20
CA LEU A 237 1.27 -2.71 -19.80
C LEU A 237 0.14 -1.73 -19.49
N SER A 238 -0.70 -2.03 -18.52
CA SER A 238 -1.83 -1.17 -18.18
C SER A 238 -1.49 -0.25 -17.02
N ASN A 239 -2.03 0.96 -17.02
CA ASN A 239 -1.98 1.87 -15.88
C ASN A 239 -2.84 1.39 -14.68
N LYS A 240 -3.55 0.27 -14.81
CA LYS A 240 -4.29 -0.35 -13.71
C LYS A 240 -3.33 -1.14 -12.83
N ARG A 241 -3.57 -1.12 -11.53
CA ARG A 241 -2.84 -1.96 -10.57
C ARG A 241 -3.07 -3.43 -10.93
N THR A 242 -2.00 -4.15 -11.19
CA THR A 242 -2.04 -5.59 -11.52
C THR A 242 -1.14 -6.35 -10.58
N SER A 243 -1.54 -7.57 -10.24
CA SER A 243 -0.71 -8.47 -9.44
C SER A 243 0.55 -8.88 -10.22
N GLY A 244 1.65 -9.05 -9.52
CA GLY A 244 2.92 -9.44 -10.14
C GLY A 244 4.00 -9.80 -9.14
N ILE A 245 5.05 -10.44 -9.67
CA ILE A 245 6.25 -10.80 -8.94
C ILE A 245 7.11 -9.54 -8.77
N ILE A 246 7.59 -9.30 -7.56
CA ILE A 246 8.59 -8.29 -7.24
C ILE A 246 9.94 -9.00 -7.31
N PHE A 247 10.79 -8.58 -8.26
CA PHE A 247 12.11 -9.16 -8.41
C PHE A 247 13.00 -8.76 -7.23
N PRO A 248 13.72 -9.73 -6.65
CA PRO A 248 14.62 -9.46 -5.54
C PRO A 248 15.87 -8.72 -6.00
N SER A 249 16.50 -8.02 -5.09
CA SER A 249 17.88 -7.57 -5.21
C SER A 249 18.83 -8.67 -4.75
N PHE A 250 19.98 -8.75 -5.38
CA PHE A 250 21.03 -9.73 -5.09
C PHE A 250 22.29 -9.00 -4.69
N GLY A 251 23.06 -9.60 -3.81
CA GLY A 251 24.34 -9.03 -3.41
C GLY A 251 25.07 -9.92 -2.42
N GLU A 252 26.15 -9.39 -1.86
CA GLU A 252 26.98 -10.03 -0.86
C GLU A 252 27.16 -9.11 0.35
N GLN A 253 27.14 -9.68 1.52
CA GLN A 253 27.39 -9.01 2.79
C GLN A 253 28.42 -9.79 3.58
N ASN A 254 29.53 -9.15 3.99
CA ASN A 254 30.65 -9.81 4.67
C ASN A 254 30.24 -10.62 5.91
N SER A 255 29.21 -10.18 6.66
CA SER A 255 28.76 -10.83 7.89
C SER A 255 27.76 -11.96 7.69
N ARG A 256 27.11 -12.07 6.50
CA ARG A 256 26.01 -13.01 6.26
C ARG A 256 26.10 -13.77 4.94
N GLY A 257 27.10 -13.45 4.12
CA GLY A 257 27.31 -14.05 2.80
C GLY A 257 26.39 -13.48 1.72
N TYR A 258 26.11 -14.27 0.70
CA TYR A 258 25.23 -13.86 -0.38
C TYR A 258 23.77 -13.74 0.07
N PHE A 259 23.06 -12.79 -0.54
CA PHE A 259 21.66 -12.54 -0.20
C PHE A 259 20.76 -12.37 -1.42
N VAL A 260 19.50 -12.68 -1.17
CA VAL A 260 18.35 -12.37 -2.01
C VAL A 260 17.40 -11.56 -1.13
N GLN A 261 17.15 -10.28 -1.47
CA GLN A 261 16.35 -9.37 -0.65
C GLN A 261 15.18 -8.78 -1.43
N ASN A 262 14.10 -8.46 -0.69
CA ASN A 262 12.91 -7.78 -1.20
C ASN A 262 12.25 -8.50 -2.39
N GLY A 263 12.49 -9.80 -2.55
CA GLY A 263 11.76 -10.61 -3.51
C GLY A 263 10.36 -10.91 -3.01
N GLY A 264 9.36 -10.92 -3.90
CA GLY A 264 8.03 -11.17 -3.41
C GLY A 264 6.92 -11.08 -4.44
N TYR A 265 5.73 -10.79 -3.94
CA TYR A 265 4.54 -10.72 -4.76
C TYR A 265 3.64 -9.55 -4.35
N TYR A 266 3.22 -8.76 -5.33
CA TYR A 266 2.25 -7.68 -5.16
C TYR A 266 0.87 -8.17 -5.59
N LEU A 267 -0.13 -7.98 -4.74
CA LEU A 267 -1.51 -8.39 -4.96
C LEU A 267 -2.46 -7.21 -4.70
N PRO A 268 -2.99 -6.54 -5.73
CA PRO A 268 -4.11 -5.63 -5.56
C PRO A 268 -5.37 -6.46 -5.31
N ILE A 269 -5.89 -6.42 -4.08
CA ILE A 269 -7.11 -7.14 -3.71
C ILE A 269 -8.31 -6.50 -4.41
N ASN A 270 -8.33 -5.15 -4.42
CA ASN A 270 -9.29 -4.33 -5.15
C ASN A 270 -8.72 -2.92 -5.36
N ASP A 271 -9.51 -2.00 -5.92
CA ASP A 271 -9.09 -0.62 -6.18
C ASP A 271 -8.71 0.17 -4.91
N ASN A 272 -9.15 -0.29 -3.75
CA ASN A 272 -8.97 0.38 -2.47
C ASN A 272 -7.92 -0.27 -1.56
N ILE A 273 -7.58 -1.54 -1.78
CA ILE A 273 -6.73 -2.34 -0.90
C ILE A 273 -5.67 -3.06 -1.73
N ASP A 274 -4.43 -2.95 -1.33
CA ASP A 274 -3.33 -3.74 -1.86
C ASP A 274 -2.59 -4.51 -0.76
N LEU A 275 -1.91 -5.56 -1.16
CA LEU A 275 -1.10 -6.42 -0.32
C LEU A 275 0.23 -6.70 -1.01
N THR A 276 1.32 -6.53 -0.28
CA THR A 276 2.67 -6.86 -0.74
C THR A 276 3.29 -7.86 0.22
N LEU A 277 3.75 -8.97 -0.31
CA LEU A 277 4.48 -10.00 0.43
C LEU A 277 5.92 -9.98 -0.04
N LEU A 278 6.86 -9.79 0.87
CA LEU A 278 8.30 -9.72 0.56
C LEU A 278 9.06 -10.71 1.43
N GLY A 279 10.11 -11.28 0.87
CA GLY A 279 11.02 -12.21 1.55
C GLY A 279 12.48 -11.83 1.35
N ASP A 280 13.28 -12.16 2.35
CA ASP A 280 14.73 -11.99 2.36
C ASP A 280 15.37 -13.32 2.78
N TYR A 281 16.46 -13.71 2.14
CA TYR A 281 17.21 -14.92 2.48
C TYR A 281 18.71 -14.68 2.33
N TYR A 282 19.48 -15.23 3.25
CA TYR A 282 20.94 -15.16 3.30
C TYR A 282 21.55 -16.53 3.38
N THR A 283 22.73 -16.72 2.81
CA THR A 283 23.42 -18.02 2.77
C THR A 283 23.83 -18.54 4.14
N ASN A 284 24.02 -17.67 5.16
CA ASN A 284 24.23 -18.10 6.54
C ASN A 284 22.98 -18.67 7.22
N GLY A 285 21.83 -18.72 6.52
CA GLY A 285 20.55 -19.20 7.05
C GLY A 285 19.70 -18.13 7.72
N SER A 286 20.10 -16.85 7.72
CA SER A 286 19.23 -15.75 8.13
C SER A 286 18.14 -15.54 7.08
N TYR A 287 16.92 -15.26 7.55
CA TYR A 287 15.79 -14.96 6.66
C TYR A 287 14.85 -13.94 7.30
N GLY A 288 14.11 -13.28 6.44
CA GLY A 288 13.06 -12.37 6.85
C GLY A 288 11.86 -12.45 5.94
N PHE A 289 10.69 -12.08 6.46
CA PHE A 289 9.54 -11.81 5.63
C PHE A 289 8.84 -10.53 6.05
N ARG A 290 8.20 -9.87 5.10
CA ARG A 290 7.48 -8.62 5.31
C ARG A 290 6.14 -8.68 4.59
N VAL A 291 5.10 -8.27 5.31
CA VAL A 291 3.74 -8.11 4.79
C VAL A 291 3.41 -6.64 4.86
N GLU A 292 3.09 -6.03 3.74
CA GLU A 292 2.66 -4.65 3.65
C GLU A 292 1.27 -4.59 3.04
N ASN A 293 0.41 -3.81 3.65
CA ASN A 293 -0.95 -3.57 3.17
C ASN A 293 -1.22 -2.06 3.20
N ALA A 294 -1.72 -1.51 2.12
CA ALA A 294 -2.24 -0.16 2.09
C ALA A 294 -3.72 -0.18 1.71
N TYR A 295 -4.50 0.68 2.35
CA TYR A 295 -5.93 0.81 2.07
C TYR A 295 -6.38 2.26 2.09
N ILE A 296 -7.21 2.62 1.11
CA ILE A 296 -7.74 3.97 0.93
C ILE A 296 -9.21 3.89 0.51
N PHE A 297 -10.10 4.28 1.40
CA PHE A 297 -11.51 4.48 1.11
C PHE A 297 -11.80 5.97 1.11
N ARG A 298 -12.00 6.55 -0.08
CA ARG A 298 -12.20 7.99 -0.25
C ARG A 298 -13.33 8.49 0.64
N TYR A 299 -13.10 9.61 1.34
CA TYR A 299 -14.04 10.26 2.26
C TYR A 299 -14.45 9.42 3.49
N LYS A 300 -13.88 8.22 3.69
CA LYS A 300 -14.15 7.36 4.85
C LYS A 300 -12.91 7.22 5.73
N PHE A 301 -11.89 6.53 5.26
CA PHE A 301 -10.65 6.30 6.01
C PHE A 301 -9.51 5.86 5.09
N ARG A 302 -8.31 5.97 5.59
CA ARG A 302 -7.08 5.46 4.96
C ARG A 302 -6.12 4.93 6.00
N GLY A 303 -5.24 4.06 5.58
CA GLY A 303 -4.19 3.54 6.44
C GLY A 303 -3.23 2.63 5.72
N ASN A 304 -2.20 2.22 6.45
CA ASN A 304 -1.23 1.23 6.02
C ASN A 304 -0.81 0.37 7.20
N LEU A 305 -0.59 -0.90 6.94
CA LEU A 305 -0.08 -1.88 7.88
C LEU A 305 1.20 -2.47 7.31
N SER A 306 2.23 -2.60 8.12
CA SER A 306 3.46 -3.30 7.78
C SER A 306 3.86 -4.19 8.95
N PHE A 307 3.98 -5.48 8.69
CA PHE A 307 4.50 -6.45 9.64
C PHE A 307 5.77 -7.08 9.08
N ARG A 308 6.82 -7.09 9.88
CA ARG A 308 8.10 -7.69 9.54
C ARG A 308 8.55 -8.64 10.63
N TYR A 309 9.05 -9.79 10.21
CA TYR A 309 9.70 -10.78 11.07
C TYR A 309 11.02 -11.18 10.46
N GLU A 310 12.06 -11.27 11.27
CA GLU A 310 13.39 -11.69 10.85
C GLU A 310 13.96 -12.71 11.85
N SER A 311 14.55 -13.77 11.34
CA SER A 311 15.37 -14.72 12.08
C SER A 311 16.83 -14.53 11.64
N LEU A 312 17.64 -14.04 12.55
CA LEU A 312 19.00 -13.63 12.30
C LEU A 312 19.97 -14.64 12.90
N ILE A 313 20.95 -15.04 12.12
CA ILE A 313 22.06 -15.89 12.55
C ILE A 313 23.33 -15.05 12.45
N GLN A 314 24.07 -15.02 13.53
CA GLN A 314 25.39 -14.42 13.60
C GLN A 314 26.42 -15.53 13.77
N SER A 315 27.50 -15.48 12.97
CA SER A 315 28.55 -16.50 12.94
C SER A 315 28.06 -17.90 12.52
N GLU A 316 28.93 -18.86 12.49
CA GLU A 316 28.65 -20.24 12.09
C GLU A 316 28.46 -21.14 13.33
N ARG A 317 27.67 -22.20 13.17
CA ARG A 317 27.47 -23.18 14.25
C ARG A 317 28.77 -23.80 14.68
N GLY A 318 29.05 -23.76 15.99
CA GLY A 318 30.25 -24.30 16.59
C GLY A 318 31.30 -23.24 16.95
N PHE A 319 31.13 -22.00 16.50
CA PHE A 319 31.96 -20.89 16.96
C PHE A 319 31.43 -20.26 18.24
N PRO A 320 32.30 -19.69 19.11
CA PRO A 320 31.88 -19.11 20.39
C PRO A 320 30.93 -17.91 20.27
N ASP A 321 30.95 -17.21 19.15
CA ASP A 321 30.14 -16.05 18.83
C ASP A 321 28.85 -16.40 18.07
N TYR A 322 28.55 -17.70 17.90
CA TYR A 322 27.29 -18.13 17.30
C TYR A 322 26.10 -17.67 18.13
N SER A 323 25.21 -16.95 17.50
CA SER A 323 23.93 -16.58 18.11
C SER A 323 22.80 -16.61 17.07
N LYS A 324 21.61 -16.97 17.56
CA LYS A 324 20.37 -16.90 16.78
C LYS A 324 19.38 -16.04 17.51
N SER A 325 18.89 -14.99 16.85
CA SER A 325 17.88 -14.09 17.39
C SER A 325 16.70 -13.95 16.44
N SER A 326 15.53 -13.72 16.99
CA SER A 326 14.33 -13.41 16.22
C SER A 326 13.84 -12.03 16.62
N ILE A 327 13.58 -11.21 15.63
CA ILE A 327 13.09 -9.84 15.81
C ILE A 327 11.86 -9.61 14.96
N TYR A 328 10.98 -8.75 15.43
CA TYR A 328 9.78 -8.36 14.69
C TYR A 328 9.49 -6.86 14.86
N ASN A 329 8.74 -6.32 13.92
CA ASN A 329 8.19 -4.98 14.00
C ASN A 329 6.82 -4.93 13.33
N LEU A 330 5.87 -4.29 14.00
CA LEU A 330 4.54 -4.01 13.53
C LEU A 330 4.34 -2.50 13.46
N ARG A 331 4.03 -1.99 12.28
CA ARG A 331 3.64 -0.61 12.05
C ARG A 331 2.23 -0.56 11.48
N TRP A 332 1.40 0.24 12.08
CA TRP A 332 0.06 0.49 11.58
C TRP A 332 -0.29 1.96 11.72
N SER A 333 -0.66 2.58 10.63
CA SER A 333 -1.25 3.90 10.67
C SER A 333 -2.67 3.85 10.10
N HIS A 334 -3.59 4.51 10.79
CA HIS A 334 -4.98 4.62 10.37
C HIS A 334 -5.51 6.01 10.68
N SER A 335 -6.25 6.59 9.75
CA SER A 335 -6.89 7.87 9.94
C SER A 335 -8.28 7.85 9.31
N LYS A 336 -9.30 8.08 10.14
CA LYS A 336 -10.68 8.29 9.70
C LYS A 336 -10.85 9.72 9.19
N ASP A 337 -11.50 9.88 8.03
CA ASP A 337 -11.80 11.21 7.50
C ASP A 337 -12.93 11.86 8.31
N SER A 338 -12.73 13.12 8.71
CA SER A 338 -13.73 13.90 9.45
C SER A 338 -15.04 14.12 8.66
N LYS A 339 -14.96 14.07 7.32
CA LYS A 339 -16.13 14.19 6.44
C LYS A 339 -17.06 12.99 6.52
N SER A 340 -16.55 11.81 6.91
CA SER A 340 -17.40 10.61 7.03
C SER A 340 -18.36 10.68 8.22
N ASN A 341 -17.89 11.25 9.33
CA ASN A 341 -18.70 11.48 10.53
C ASN A 341 -18.00 12.52 11.41
N PRO A 342 -18.48 13.78 11.45
CA PRO A 342 -17.86 14.85 12.23
C PRO A 342 -17.87 14.59 13.73
N ASN A 343 -18.83 13.80 14.21
CA ASN A 343 -18.99 13.50 15.64
C ASN A 343 -18.19 12.29 16.12
N SER A 344 -17.44 11.62 15.22
CA SER A 344 -16.64 10.44 15.56
C SER A 344 -15.29 10.47 14.86
N ARG A 345 -14.21 10.35 15.64
CA ARG A 345 -12.84 10.32 15.13
C ARG A 345 -12.17 9.02 15.58
N PHE A 346 -11.44 8.40 14.67
CA PHE A 346 -10.59 7.27 14.98
C PHE A 346 -9.24 7.47 14.30
N SER A 347 -8.16 7.32 15.07
CA SER A 347 -6.81 7.35 14.55
C SER A 347 -5.93 6.33 15.28
N ALA A 348 -5.02 5.74 14.54
CA ALA A 348 -4.01 4.85 15.08
C ALA A 348 -2.65 5.17 14.46
N SER A 349 -1.63 5.19 15.30
CA SER A 349 -0.23 5.27 14.93
C SER A 349 0.51 4.26 15.81
N VAL A 350 0.73 3.08 15.27
CA VAL A 350 1.35 1.96 15.98
C VAL A 350 2.74 1.73 15.44
N ASN A 351 3.72 1.67 16.33
CA ASN A 351 5.07 1.22 16.05
C ASN A 351 5.52 0.38 17.26
N LEU A 352 5.47 -0.92 17.09
CA LEU A 352 5.66 -1.91 18.15
C LEU A 352 6.59 -2.99 17.62
N GLY A 353 7.53 -3.45 18.43
CA GLY A 353 8.47 -4.47 18.00
C GLY A 353 9.52 -4.81 19.05
N SER A 354 10.41 -5.70 18.67
CA SER A 354 11.57 -6.06 19.51
C SER A 354 12.48 -4.86 19.72
N SER A 355 13.01 -4.65 20.92
CA SER A 355 13.94 -3.55 21.24
C SER A 355 15.17 -3.55 20.34
N LYS A 356 15.64 -4.69 19.89
CA LYS A 356 16.82 -4.83 19.01
C LYS A 356 16.51 -4.60 17.53
N TYR A 357 15.24 -4.35 17.17
CA TYR A 357 14.83 -4.29 15.76
C TYR A 357 15.63 -3.26 14.95
N TYR A 358 15.72 -2.02 15.41
CA TYR A 358 16.43 -0.96 14.67
C TYR A 358 17.94 -1.13 14.60
N GLN A 359 18.53 -1.90 15.54
CA GLN A 359 19.96 -2.16 15.59
C GLN A 359 20.37 -3.38 14.75
N GLN A 360 19.51 -4.39 14.63
CA GLN A 360 19.85 -5.68 14.04
C GLN A 360 19.14 -5.99 12.73
N SER A 361 18.05 -5.29 12.40
CA SER A 361 17.25 -5.56 11.20
C SER A 361 18.07 -5.44 9.92
N ILE A 362 17.91 -6.41 9.05
CA ILE A 362 18.66 -6.57 7.81
C ILE A 362 18.49 -5.36 6.86
N ASN A 363 17.29 -4.77 6.83
CA ASN A 363 16.90 -3.73 5.87
C ASN A 363 16.72 -2.34 6.49
N GLN A 364 17.13 -2.11 7.75
CA GLN A 364 16.96 -0.83 8.47
C GLN A 364 18.29 -0.14 8.79
N LEU A 365 19.34 -0.49 8.07
CA LEU A 365 20.72 0.01 8.29
C LEU A 365 20.86 1.47 7.82
N ASN A 366 20.14 2.38 8.47
CA ASN A 366 20.46 3.79 8.34
C ASN A 366 20.76 4.39 9.72
N ALA A 367 21.66 5.37 9.77
CA ALA A 367 22.16 5.96 11.02
C ALA A 367 21.03 6.53 11.90
N ALA A 368 20.01 7.13 11.30
CA ALA A 368 18.88 7.69 12.03
C ALA A 368 18.04 6.61 12.73
N ASN A 369 17.80 5.48 12.06
CA ASN A 369 17.09 4.35 12.66
C ASN A 369 17.92 3.66 13.74
N TYR A 370 19.23 3.49 13.50
CA TYR A 370 20.13 2.88 14.48
C TYR A 370 20.19 3.65 15.80
N LEU A 371 20.14 4.98 15.73
CA LEU A 371 20.14 5.86 16.90
C LEU A 371 18.77 6.00 17.56
N ASN A 372 17.71 5.45 16.97
CA ASN A 372 16.37 5.51 17.54
C ASN A 372 16.23 4.48 18.69
N ASN A 373 16.18 4.99 19.91
CA ASN A 373 16.03 4.19 21.11
C ASN A 373 14.61 4.24 21.71
N SER A 374 13.62 4.62 20.92
CA SER A 374 12.24 4.75 21.37
C SER A 374 11.26 4.20 20.34
N LEU A 375 10.35 3.32 20.79
CA LEU A 375 9.16 2.91 20.04
C LEU A 375 7.93 3.48 20.74
N SER A 376 7.03 4.09 19.98
CA SER A 376 5.80 4.65 20.52
C SER A 376 4.59 4.31 19.67
N SER A 377 3.48 4.04 20.35
CA SER A 377 2.20 3.75 19.71
C SER A 377 1.07 4.49 20.40
N SER A 378 0.11 4.93 19.61
CA SER A 378 -1.13 5.52 20.11
C SER A 378 -2.30 5.12 19.22
N ILE A 379 -3.40 4.70 19.85
CA ILE A 379 -4.69 4.47 19.20
C ILE A 379 -5.69 5.34 19.95
N SER A 380 -6.46 6.14 19.24
CA SER A 380 -7.45 7.02 19.85
C SER A 380 -8.79 6.94 19.11
N TYR A 381 -9.84 6.89 19.90
CA TYR A 381 -11.22 7.00 19.45
C TYR A 381 -11.93 8.07 20.25
N SER A 382 -12.61 8.99 19.58
CA SER A 382 -13.47 9.96 20.24
C SER A 382 -14.82 10.05 19.57
N LYS A 383 -15.86 10.19 20.39
CA LYS A 383 -17.25 10.35 19.94
C LYS A 383 -17.95 11.42 20.74
N THR A 384 -18.59 12.33 20.03
CA THR A 384 -19.46 13.36 20.60
C THR A 384 -20.92 12.99 20.37
N PHE A 385 -21.69 12.85 21.43
CA PHE A 385 -23.12 12.68 21.38
C PHE A 385 -23.76 14.07 21.49
N THR A 386 -24.47 14.48 20.47
CA THR A 386 -25.01 15.85 20.31
C THR A 386 -26.35 16.10 21.02
N GLY A 387 -26.69 15.27 22.00
CA GLY A 387 -27.88 15.48 22.85
C GLY A 387 -27.73 16.65 23.84
N GLU A 388 -28.80 16.99 24.55
CA GLU A 388 -28.73 17.89 25.69
C GLU A 388 -28.95 17.09 26.99
N PRO A 389 -27.92 16.95 27.83
CA PRO A 389 -26.55 17.50 27.72
C PRO A 389 -25.68 16.78 26.67
N GLN A 390 -24.76 17.51 26.05
CA GLN A 390 -23.75 16.93 25.17
C GLN A 390 -22.80 16.02 25.96
N VAL A 391 -22.51 14.83 25.44
CA VAL A 391 -21.57 13.89 26.03
C VAL A 391 -20.40 13.65 25.08
N ASN A 392 -19.19 13.80 25.58
CA ASN A 392 -17.94 13.51 24.86
C ASN A 392 -17.29 12.29 25.48
N LEU A 393 -17.11 11.24 24.66
CA LEU A 393 -16.39 10.03 25.00
C LEU A 393 -15.05 10.03 24.30
N SER A 394 -13.97 9.71 25.02
CA SER A 394 -12.62 9.53 24.51
C SER A 394 -12.05 8.21 25.05
N LEU A 395 -11.57 7.38 24.14
CA LEU A 395 -10.86 6.14 24.45
C LEU A 395 -9.47 6.23 23.85
N SER A 396 -8.44 5.83 24.59
CA SER A 396 -7.08 5.76 24.05
C SER A 396 -6.30 4.57 24.58
N VAL A 397 -5.36 4.12 23.76
CA VAL A 397 -4.35 3.13 24.09
C VAL A 397 -3.02 3.75 23.75
N THR A 398 -2.07 3.72 24.68
CA THR A 398 -0.71 4.23 24.45
C THR A 398 0.31 3.16 24.82
N HIS A 399 1.40 3.16 24.09
CA HIS A 399 2.57 2.32 24.32
C HIS A 399 3.82 3.15 24.11
N SER A 400 4.78 3.04 25.00
CA SER A 400 6.12 3.58 24.84
C SER A 400 7.14 2.57 25.33
N GLN A 401 8.17 2.33 24.53
CA GLN A 401 9.22 1.37 24.81
C GLN A 401 10.57 2.02 24.63
N ASN A 402 11.42 1.92 25.63
CA ASN A 402 12.81 2.32 25.54
C ASN A 402 13.63 1.10 25.09
N THR A 403 14.23 1.17 23.89
CA THR A 403 14.93 0.03 23.31
C THR A 403 16.26 -0.30 23.99
N ASN A 404 16.88 0.67 24.71
CA ASN A 404 18.12 0.43 25.42
C ASN A 404 17.87 -0.27 26.78
N THR A 405 16.88 0.22 27.53
CA THR A 405 16.53 -0.36 28.83
C THR A 405 15.54 -1.51 28.72
N GLN A 406 14.96 -1.71 27.53
CA GLN A 406 13.93 -2.72 27.26
C GLN A 406 12.66 -2.55 28.11
N VAL A 407 12.47 -1.39 28.71
CA VAL A 407 11.28 -1.07 29.53
C VAL A 407 10.15 -0.64 28.60
N ILE A 408 9.01 -1.24 28.82
CA ILE A 408 7.75 -0.98 28.09
C ILE A 408 6.73 -0.41 29.07
N ASN A 409 6.20 0.77 28.78
CA ASN A 409 5.11 1.38 29.51
C ASN A 409 3.87 1.45 28.60
N MET A 410 2.74 0.97 29.10
CA MET A 410 1.48 0.97 28.38
C MET A 410 0.35 1.54 29.23
N THR A 411 -0.56 2.24 28.60
CA THR A 411 -1.89 2.52 29.16
C THR A 411 -2.91 1.83 28.26
N LEU A 412 -3.58 0.79 28.79
CA LEU A 412 -4.36 -0.15 28.00
C LEU A 412 -5.62 -0.62 28.75
N PRO A 413 -6.79 -0.03 28.54
CA PRO A 413 -7.05 1.26 27.91
C PRO A 413 -7.00 2.45 28.89
N SER A 414 -7.08 3.66 28.39
CA SER A 414 -7.60 4.81 29.12
C SER A 414 -8.92 5.28 28.50
N PHE A 415 -9.86 5.68 29.33
CA PHE A 415 -11.11 6.27 28.88
C PHE A 415 -11.41 7.56 29.62
N GLN A 416 -12.06 8.48 28.96
CA GLN A 416 -12.56 9.72 29.56
C GLN A 416 -13.94 10.03 28.96
N THR A 417 -14.89 10.30 29.83
CA THR A 417 -16.22 10.76 29.45
C THR A 417 -16.51 12.08 30.12
N ASN A 418 -16.92 13.06 29.36
CA ASN A 418 -17.32 14.37 29.88
C ASN A 418 -18.74 14.67 29.45
N VAL A 419 -19.60 14.93 30.43
CA VAL A 419 -20.96 15.42 30.23
C VAL A 419 -20.90 16.95 30.36
N SER A 420 -21.39 17.66 29.35
CA SER A 420 -21.40 19.11 29.36
C SER A 420 -22.29 19.66 30.48
N ARG A 421 -22.09 20.95 30.75
CA ARG A 421 -22.75 21.64 31.87
C ARG A 421 -24.26 21.50 31.82
N ILE A 422 -24.84 21.03 32.93
CA ILE A 422 -26.27 20.84 33.15
C ILE A 422 -26.75 21.92 34.09
N PHE A 423 -27.87 22.56 33.77
CA PHE A 423 -28.54 23.55 34.60
C PHE A 423 -29.91 22.99 35.01
N PRO A 424 -30.01 22.29 36.14
CA PRO A 424 -31.24 21.55 36.50
C PRO A 424 -32.43 22.45 36.76
N PHE A 425 -32.20 23.71 37.18
CA PHE A 425 -33.25 24.66 37.54
C PHE A 425 -33.42 25.78 36.51
N ALA A 426 -32.76 25.66 35.34
CA ALA A 426 -32.91 26.66 34.29
C ALA A 426 -34.32 26.58 33.65
N PRO A 427 -34.90 27.71 33.30
CA PRO A 427 -36.15 27.70 32.56
C PRO A 427 -35.90 27.14 31.14
N LYS A 428 -36.91 26.43 30.58
CA LYS A 428 -36.83 25.86 29.22
C LYS A 428 -36.65 26.94 28.14
N SER A 429 -37.06 28.16 28.41
CA SER A 429 -36.92 29.33 27.53
C SER A 429 -36.71 30.60 28.36
N GLY A 430 -35.89 31.53 27.83
CA GLY A 430 -35.57 32.81 28.47
C GLY A 430 -34.20 32.85 29.18
N THR A 431 -33.91 33.98 29.80
CA THR A 431 -32.60 34.20 30.50
C THR A 431 -32.68 33.67 31.94
N LYS A 432 -31.58 33.00 32.37
CA LYS A 432 -31.43 32.50 33.73
C LYS A 432 -31.34 33.69 34.72
N LYS A 433 -32.10 33.63 35.80
CA LYS A 433 -32.16 34.70 36.80
C LYS A 433 -31.89 34.15 38.20
N GLY A 434 -31.15 34.92 39.00
CA GLY A 434 -30.91 34.62 40.39
C GLY A 434 -30.00 33.44 40.66
N PHE A 435 -29.88 33.07 41.92
CA PHE A 435 -28.96 32.04 42.40
C PHE A 435 -29.35 30.62 41.93
N LEU A 436 -30.61 30.23 42.09
CA LEU A 436 -31.06 28.84 41.81
C LEU A 436 -30.95 28.44 40.34
N GLN A 437 -31.33 29.33 39.43
CA GLN A 437 -31.31 29.03 38.00
C GLN A 437 -29.93 28.97 37.39
N ASN A 438 -28.91 29.54 38.09
CA ASN A 438 -27.53 29.53 37.70
C ASN A 438 -26.75 28.35 38.32
N ILE A 439 -27.38 27.55 39.18
CA ILE A 439 -26.76 26.32 39.67
C ILE A 439 -26.54 25.40 38.48
N ASN A 440 -25.33 24.96 38.32
CA ASN A 440 -24.90 24.05 37.27
C ASN A 440 -23.88 23.06 37.78
N PHE A 441 -23.87 21.92 37.17
CA PHE A 441 -22.85 20.91 37.38
C PHE A 441 -22.43 20.27 36.07
N GLN A 442 -21.25 19.72 36.09
CA GLN A 442 -20.71 18.86 35.05
C GLN A 442 -20.44 17.49 35.64
N TYR A 443 -20.30 16.51 34.80
CA TYR A 443 -19.84 15.19 35.21
C TYR A 443 -18.72 14.75 34.32
N SER A 444 -17.61 14.34 34.91
CA SER A 444 -16.52 13.71 34.19
C SER A 444 -16.08 12.45 34.89
N VAL A 445 -15.80 11.42 34.12
CA VAL A 445 -15.18 10.21 34.57
C VAL A 445 -14.00 9.90 33.68
N ARG A 446 -12.88 9.55 34.29
CA ARG A 446 -11.71 9.03 33.62
C ARG A 446 -11.25 7.76 34.29
N GLY A 447 -10.79 6.82 33.50
CA GLY A 447 -10.19 5.59 34.01
C GLY A 447 -9.01 5.20 33.15
N GLU A 448 -8.06 4.52 33.76
CA GLU A 448 -6.88 4.05 33.09
C GLU A 448 -6.39 2.74 33.69
N ASN A 449 -5.80 1.91 32.84
CA ASN A 449 -5.09 0.71 33.22
C ASN A 449 -3.63 0.86 32.75
N ARG A 450 -2.70 0.97 33.69
CA ARG A 450 -1.27 1.14 33.43
C ARG A 450 -0.55 -0.19 33.61
N ILE A 451 0.32 -0.50 32.66
CA ILE A 451 1.15 -1.69 32.66
C ILE A 451 2.59 -1.27 32.42
N GLN A 452 3.50 -1.74 33.24
CA GLN A 452 4.93 -1.62 33.03
C GLN A 452 5.52 -3.02 32.92
N THR A 453 6.30 -3.29 31.86
CA THR A 453 6.88 -4.59 31.57
C THR A 453 8.22 -4.44 30.84
N THR A 454 8.79 -5.55 30.43
CA THR A 454 10.01 -5.62 29.61
C THR A 454 9.78 -6.48 28.37
N ASP A 455 10.68 -6.43 27.40
CA ASP A 455 10.61 -7.23 26.16
C ASP A 455 10.38 -8.72 26.43
N SER A 456 11.05 -9.27 27.45
CA SER A 456 10.97 -10.70 27.79
C SER A 456 9.62 -11.13 28.37
N LEU A 457 8.92 -10.21 28.99
CA LEU A 457 7.62 -10.45 29.62
C LEU A 457 6.45 -9.94 28.77
N PHE A 458 6.72 -9.41 27.57
CA PHE A 458 5.71 -8.82 26.71
C PHE A 458 4.68 -9.88 26.26
N PHE A 459 3.39 -9.60 26.48
CA PHE A 459 2.24 -10.50 26.29
C PHE A 459 2.24 -11.77 27.16
N THR A 460 3.05 -11.84 28.21
CA THR A 460 2.95 -12.93 29.17
C THR A 460 1.88 -12.65 30.24
N LYS A 461 1.56 -13.67 31.04
CA LYS A 461 0.62 -13.54 32.15
C LYS A 461 1.11 -12.54 33.20
N GLU A 462 2.41 -12.57 33.49
CA GLU A 462 3.08 -11.68 34.46
C GLU A 462 2.88 -10.21 34.07
N MET A 463 2.94 -9.87 32.77
CA MET A 463 2.65 -8.53 32.29
C MET A 463 1.23 -8.08 32.67
N PHE A 464 0.22 -8.91 32.44
CA PHE A 464 -1.16 -8.57 32.76
C PHE A 464 -1.41 -8.55 34.27
N ASP A 465 -0.70 -9.38 35.02
CA ASP A 465 -0.78 -9.41 36.47
C ASP A 465 -0.16 -8.18 37.15
N SER A 466 0.77 -7.50 36.48
CA SER A 466 1.38 -6.22 36.92
C SER A 466 0.51 -5.00 36.66
N ALA A 467 -0.65 -5.16 36.04
CA ALA A 467 -1.52 -4.06 35.66
C ALA A 467 -2.07 -3.31 36.85
N LYS A 468 -1.99 -1.98 36.83
CA LYS A 468 -2.54 -1.08 37.85
C LYS A 468 -3.71 -0.31 37.26
N SER A 469 -4.90 -0.50 37.82
CA SER A 469 -6.14 0.04 37.30
C SER A 469 -6.80 0.97 38.31
N GLY A 470 -7.45 2.01 37.80
CA GLY A 470 -8.27 2.88 38.61
C GLY A 470 -9.14 3.81 37.76
N PHE A 471 -10.12 4.43 38.40
CA PHE A 471 -10.93 5.45 37.77
C PHE A 471 -11.33 6.54 38.77
N GLN A 472 -11.58 7.73 38.25
CA GLN A 472 -11.92 8.90 39.01
C GLN A 472 -13.17 9.55 38.42
N HIS A 473 -14.11 9.86 39.29
CA HIS A 473 -15.28 10.66 39.00
C HIS A 473 -15.03 12.08 39.51
N SER A 474 -15.47 13.10 38.76
CA SER A 474 -15.42 14.48 39.17
C SER A 474 -16.75 15.17 38.87
N ILE A 475 -17.29 15.84 39.87
CA ILE A 475 -18.55 16.56 39.81
C ILE A 475 -18.33 17.99 40.32
N PRO A 476 -17.87 18.91 39.45
CA PRO A 476 -17.85 20.31 39.79
C PRO A 476 -19.27 20.89 39.78
N LEU A 477 -19.67 21.47 40.90
CA LEU A 477 -20.91 22.21 41.07
C LEU A 477 -20.55 23.70 41.18
N SER A 478 -21.22 24.55 40.43
CA SER A 478 -20.96 26.00 40.52
C SER A 478 -22.24 26.81 40.35
N THR A 479 -22.25 27.97 40.93
CA THR A 479 -23.28 28.98 40.72
C THR A 479 -22.66 30.36 40.75
N ASN A 480 -23.23 31.27 39.98
CA ASN A 480 -22.90 32.66 39.97
C ASN A 480 -24.17 33.51 40.01
N PHE A 481 -24.16 34.58 40.81
CA PHE A 481 -25.28 35.49 40.89
C PHE A 481 -24.82 36.90 41.22
N LYS A 482 -25.62 37.89 40.92
CA LYS A 482 -25.35 39.28 41.24
C LYS A 482 -26.26 39.70 42.39
N LEU A 483 -25.65 40.27 43.44
CA LEU A 483 -26.37 40.91 44.54
C LEU A 483 -26.35 42.41 44.32
N PHE A 484 -27.45 43.09 44.54
CA PHE A 484 -27.63 44.54 44.36
C PHE A 484 -27.13 45.09 43.01
N LYS A 485 -27.17 44.31 41.93
CA LYS A 485 -26.71 44.61 40.57
C LYS A 485 -25.18 44.79 40.41
N TYR A 486 -24.45 45.11 41.43
CA TYR A 486 -23.03 45.48 41.36
C TYR A 486 -22.08 44.43 41.92
N LEU A 487 -22.50 43.64 42.90
CA LEU A 487 -21.69 42.61 43.54
C LEU A 487 -21.90 41.28 42.84
N SER A 488 -20.87 40.72 42.23
CA SER A 488 -20.89 39.40 41.60
C SER A 488 -20.29 38.37 42.56
N PHE A 489 -21.11 37.38 42.91
CA PHE A 489 -20.68 36.23 43.71
C PHE A 489 -20.56 35.01 42.80
N SER A 490 -19.46 34.29 42.97
CA SER A 490 -19.22 33.00 42.33
C SER A 490 -18.79 32.03 43.44
N THR A 491 -19.48 30.90 43.53
CA THR A 491 -19.10 29.84 44.45
C THR A 491 -19.07 28.52 43.72
N SER A 492 -18.14 27.67 44.11
CA SER A 492 -18.00 26.35 43.55
C SER A 492 -17.72 25.31 44.63
N ALA A 493 -18.22 24.12 44.39
CA ALA A 493 -17.89 22.91 45.15
C ALA A 493 -17.47 21.83 44.14
N ASN A 494 -16.38 21.16 44.42
CA ASN A 494 -15.93 20.06 43.57
C ASN A 494 -15.86 18.78 44.40
N TYR A 495 -16.55 17.74 43.90
CA TYR A 495 -16.51 16.40 44.46
C TYR A 495 -15.71 15.50 43.51
N ASN A 496 -14.67 14.85 44.03
CA ASN A 496 -13.91 13.84 43.32
C ASN A 496 -13.94 12.54 44.12
N ALA A 497 -14.30 11.44 43.43
CA ALA A 497 -14.21 10.10 43.95
C ALA A 497 -13.16 9.34 43.13
N THR A 498 -12.14 8.85 43.78
CA THR A 498 -11.09 8.04 43.15
C THR A 498 -11.18 6.60 43.64
N MET A 499 -11.21 5.66 42.73
CA MET A 499 -11.30 4.23 42.97
C MET A 499 -10.09 3.54 42.34
N VAL A 500 -9.42 2.71 43.13
CA VAL A 500 -8.22 1.95 42.71
C VAL A 500 -8.41 0.48 42.98
N PHE A 501 -7.82 -0.35 42.13
CA PHE A 501 -7.89 -1.82 42.25
C PHE A 501 -6.55 -2.44 42.72
N ASN A 502 -5.55 -1.60 42.90
CA ASN A 502 -4.24 -2.00 43.42
C ASN A 502 -3.86 -1.03 44.53
N THR A 503 -3.50 -1.55 45.66
CA THR A 503 -3.03 -0.80 46.84
C THR A 503 -1.63 -1.25 47.23
N ILE A 504 -0.90 -0.39 47.92
CA ILE A 504 0.44 -0.66 48.41
C ILE A 504 0.38 -0.56 49.91
N GLU A 505 0.76 -1.64 50.60
CA GLU A 505 1.01 -1.65 52.03
C GLU A 505 2.50 -1.51 52.28
N ARG A 506 2.88 -0.54 53.13
CA ARG A 506 4.26 -0.33 53.50
C ARG A 506 4.40 -0.57 55.01
N SER A 507 5.23 -1.51 55.39
CA SER A 507 5.62 -1.79 56.77
C SER A 507 7.12 -1.65 56.92
N PHE A 508 7.56 -1.13 58.04
CA PHE A 508 8.98 -1.03 58.35
C PHE A 508 9.40 -2.34 59.04
N ASP A 509 10.31 -3.05 58.43
CA ASP A 509 10.93 -4.22 59.04
C ASP A 509 12.04 -3.76 59.96
N ILE A 510 11.84 -3.96 61.25
CA ILE A 510 12.77 -3.52 62.28
C ILE A 510 14.05 -4.38 62.29
N GLU A 511 13.96 -5.65 61.90
CA GLU A 511 15.10 -6.58 61.90
C GLU A 511 16.08 -6.26 60.78
N ASN A 512 15.56 -5.95 59.57
CA ASN A 512 16.38 -5.69 58.40
C ASN A 512 16.58 -4.16 58.14
N GLN A 513 15.95 -3.31 58.92
CA GLN A 513 15.96 -1.84 58.77
C GLN A 513 15.54 -1.37 57.36
N GLU A 514 14.63 -2.09 56.72
CA GLU A 514 14.14 -1.85 55.38
C GLU A 514 12.62 -1.61 55.36
N VAL A 515 12.15 -0.82 54.41
CA VAL A 515 10.72 -0.63 54.16
C VAL A 515 10.23 -1.72 53.23
N LEU A 516 9.50 -2.67 53.77
CA LEU A 516 8.81 -3.70 52.98
C LEU A 516 7.61 -3.06 52.28
N THR A 517 7.55 -3.20 50.97
CA THR A 517 6.43 -2.74 50.15
C THR A 517 5.71 -3.98 49.59
N ILE A 518 4.46 -4.17 49.95
CA ILE A 518 3.62 -5.26 49.49
C ILE A 518 2.56 -4.70 48.56
N ASP A 519 2.54 -5.16 47.32
CA ASP A 519 1.49 -4.82 46.37
C ASP A 519 0.27 -5.71 46.60
N ASN A 520 -0.82 -5.10 47.02
CA ASN A 520 -2.09 -5.81 47.28
C ASN A 520 -3.07 -5.57 46.14
N LYS A 521 -3.60 -6.63 45.55
CA LYS A 521 -4.73 -6.57 44.63
C LYS A 521 -6.02 -6.46 45.45
N GLY A 522 -6.58 -5.27 45.51
CA GLY A 522 -7.80 -5.03 46.28
C GLY A 522 -8.45 -3.71 45.83
N TYR A 523 -9.72 -3.57 46.13
CA TYR A 523 -10.47 -2.34 45.88
C TYR A 523 -10.31 -1.38 47.05
N ASP A 524 -9.96 -0.13 46.73
CA ASP A 524 -10.00 0.95 47.70
C ASP A 524 -10.59 2.23 47.00
N ALA A 525 -11.23 3.09 47.81
CA ALA A 525 -11.85 4.32 47.31
C ALA A 525 -11.69 5.44 48.31
N PHE A 526 -11.38 6.64 47.79
CA PHE A 526 -11.33 7.86 48.59
C PHE A 526 -12.00 9.02 47.89
N ASN A 527 -12.54 9.92 48.67
CA ASN A 527 -13.29 11.08 48.22
C ASN A 527 -12.60 12.37 48.66
N THR A 528 -12.58 13.37 47.79
CA THR A 528 -12.11 14.72 48.11
C THR A 528 -13.18 15.74 47.80
N TYR A 529 -13.29 16.73 48.70
CA TYR A 529 -14.25 17.84 48.60
C TYR A 529 -13.47 19.15 48.66
N ASN A 530 -13.68 20.00 47.68
CA ASN A 530 -13.07 21.32 47.62
C ASN A 530 -14.18 22.37 47.49
N PHE A 531 -14.12 23.44 48.29
CA PHE A 531 -15.06 24.52 48.26
C PHE A 531 -14.31 25.82 48.02
N SER A 532 -14.85 26.73 47.21
CA SER A 532 -14.29 28.02 46.88
C SER A 532 -15.40 29.07 46.65
#